data_2223ea74be2ac429db57ea5bbf475e1e
#
_entry.id   2223ea74be2ac429db57ea5bbf475e1e
#
_cell.length_a   1.000
_cell.length_b   1.000
_cell.length_c   1.000
_cell.angle_alpha   90.00
_cell.angle_beta   90.00
_cell.angle_gamma   90.00
#
_symmetry.space_group_name_H-M   'P 1'
#
loop_
_entity.id
_entity.type
_entity.pdbx_description
1 polymer ?
#
loop_
_entity_poly.entity_id
_entity_poly.type
_entity_poly.pdbx_seq_one_letter_code
_entity_poly.pdbx_strand_id
1 'polypeptide(L)'
;LQDTYDKLNATYQQLVKDGPASAANSEATRKLIRDLQKTQEELQKREDELTKKAKALAEKEAALGTVSAELSEKNQRLAELEQMLAAKDSAVNALRNSVANALLGYKDKGLTVEMKNGKVYVMMEERLLFATGSTVVDPKGVEAIRDLGKVLEKNGDINILIEGHTDNVPMNGSGEIKDNWDLSVMRATSVVKILMANSKINPIRLTAAGRGEFMPVDKANTADARRKNRRIEVILTPKLDEILKLLETH
;
A
#
# COMPACT_ATOMS: atom_id res chain seq x y z
N LEU A 1 -25.37 -18.95 51.00
CA LEU A 1 -26.73 -19.42 50.67
C LEU A 1 -26.79 -20.94 50.80
N GLN A 2 -25.89 -21.73 50.22
CA GLN A 2 -25.86 -23.18 50.34
C GLN A 2 -25.75 -23.59 51.82
N ASP A 3 -24.82 -23.01 52.56
CA ASP A 3 -24.67 -23.21 54.01
C ASP A 3 -25.95 -22.91 54.80
N THR A 4 -26.68 -21.89 54.39
CA THR A 4 -27.96 -21.51 55.02
C THR A 4 -29.03 -22.52 54.72
N TYR A 5 -29.10 -22.98 53.47
CA TYR A 5 -30.00 -24.03 53.04
C TYR A 5 -29.74 -25.35 53.78
N ASP A 6 -28.46 -25.75 53.87
CA ASP A 6 -28.07 -26.99 54.50
C ASP A 6 -28.40 -26.98 56.00
N LYS A 7 -28.16 -25.85 56.68
CA LYS A 7 -28.54 -25.66 58.10
C LYS A 7 -30.06 -25.69 58.25
N LEU A 8 -30.79 -25.03 57.36
CA LEU A 8 -32.25 -24.96 57.44
C LEU A 8 -32.87 -26.35 57.17
N ASN A 9 -32.34 -27.10 56.23
CA ASN A 9 -32.73 -28.47 55.91
C ASN A 9 -32.45 -29.43 57.05
N ALA A 10 -31.27 -29.33 57.69
CA ALA A 10 -30.94 -30.12 58.90
C ALA A 10 -31.90 -29.85 60.04
N THR A 11 -32.28 -28.60 60.29
CA THR A 11 -33.28 -28.20 61.29
C THR A 11 -34.65 -28.76 60.98
N TYR A 12 -35.06 -28.73 59.68
CA TYR A 12 -36.33 -29.36 59.26
C TYR A 12 -36.33 -30.84 59.49
N GLN A 13 -35.30 -31.57 59.15
CA GLN A 13 -35.19 -33.02 59.37
C GLN A 13 -35.24 -33.39 60.87
N GLN A 14 -34.64 -32.54 61.75
CA GLN A 14 -34.70 -32.72 63.20
C GLN A 14 -36.15 -32.53 63.72
N LEU A 15 -36.84 -31.45 63.29
CA LEU A 15 -38.24 -31.16 63.64
C LEU A 15 -39.22 -32.26 63.20
N VAL A 16 -38.98 -32.90 62.06
CA VAL A 16 -39.78 -34.04 61.53
C VAL A 16 -39.57 -35.31 62.41
N LYS A 17 -38.33 -35.50 62.93
CA LYS A 17 -38.00 -36.64 63.80
C LYS A 17 -38.61 -36.53 65.21
N ASP A 18 -38.72 -35.30 65.73
CA ASP A 18 -39.19 -35.06 67.09
C ASP A 18 -40.72 -35.23 67.32
N GLY A 19 -41.49 -35.62 66.27
CA GLY A 19 -42.89 -36.06 66.32
C GLY A 19 -43.92 -34.95 66.53
N PRO A 20 -45.25 -35.25 66.54
CA PRO A 20 -46.33 -34.29 66.52
C PRO A 20 -46.55 -33.63 67.86
N ALA A 21 -45.70 -32.73 68.28
CA ALA A 21 -45.92 -31.96 69.50
C ALA A 21 -46.45 -30.58 69.21
N SER A 22 -47.64 -30.26 69.72
CA SER A 22 -48.27 -28.97 69.94
C SER A 22 -48.43 -28.01 68.73
N ALA A 23 -49.49 -27.18 68.75
CA ALA A 23 -49.80 -26.16 67.75
C ALA A 23 -48.62 -25.17 67.44
N ALA A 24 -47.78 -24.90 68.45
CA ALA A 24 -46.57 -24.07 68.32
C ALA A 24 -45.52 -24.69 67.39
N ASN A 25 -45.30 -26.03 67.45
CA ASN A 25 -44.38 -26.72 66.51
C ASN A 25 -44.91 -26.75 65.09
N SER A 26 -46.21 -26.78 64.90
CA SER A 26 -46.88 -26.69 63.59
C SER A 26 -46.61 -25.35 62.91
N GLU A 27 -46.62 -24.26 63.63
CA GLU A 27 -46.38 -22.90 63.10
C GLU A 27 -44.89 -22.65 62.77
N ALA A 28 -43.98 -23.09 63.67
CA ALA A 28 -42.57 -23.05 63.41
C ALA A 28 -42.16 -23.89 62.18
N THR A 29 -42.74 -25.09 62.05
CA THR A 29 -42.51 -25.98 60.89
C THR A 29 -43.03 -25.33 59.58
N ARG A 30 -44.17 -24.70 59.59
CA ARG A 30 -44.71 -23.98 58.41
C ARG A 30 -43.86 -22.78 58.00
N LYS A 31 -43.27 -22.04 59.01
CA LYS A 31 -42.34 -20.95 58.71
C LYS A 31 -41.06 -21.50 58.11
N LEU A 32 -40.52 -22.55 58.68
CA LEU A 32 -39.29 -23.19 58.18
C LEU A 32 -39.43 -23.69 56.72
N ILE A 33 -40.59 -24.31 56.41
CA ILE A 33 -40.88 -24.76 55.03
C ILE A 33 -40.91 -23.55 54.05
N ARG A 34 -41.53 -22.44 54.44
CA ARG A 34 -41.58 -21.23 53.59
C ARG A 34 -40.18 -20.64 53.37
N ASP A 35 -39.35 -20.59 54.43
CA ASP A 35 -37.99 -20.06 54.33
C ASP A 35 -37.09 -20.97 53.47
N LEU A 36 -37.27 -22.30 53.60
CA LEU A 36 -36.60 -23.28 52.74
C LEU A 36 -36.98 -23.09 51.27
N GLN A 37 -38.29 -22.99 50.97
CA GLN A 37 -38.77 -22.78 49.60
C GLN A 37 -38.22 -21.48 49.00
N LYS A 38 -38.25 -20.39 49.80
CA LYS A 38 -37.71 -19.11 49.34
C LYS A 38 -36.18 -19.18 49.06
N THR A 39 -35.42 -19.84 49.94
CA THR A 39 -33.99 -20.01 49.75
C THR A 39 -33.70 -20.89 48.53
N GLN A 40 -34.50 -21.92 48.28
CA GLN A 40 -34.38 -22.77 47.13
C GLN A 40 -34.67 -22.01 45.83
N GLU A 41 -35.71 -21.15 45.80
CA GLU A 41 -36.00 -20.28 44.65
C GLU A 41 -34.89 -19.27 44.39
N GLU A 42 -34.30 -18.71 45.45
CA GLU A 42 -33.16 -17.79 45.30
C GLU A 42 -31.91 -18.50 44.81
N LEU A 43 -31.63 -19.72 45.27
CA LEU A 43 -30.54 -20.55 44.75
C LEU A 43 -30.73 -20.85 43.25
N GLN A 44 -31.92 -21.32 42.88
CA GLN A 44 -32.21 -21.60 41.48
C GLN A 44 -32.01 -20.37 40.58
N LYS A 45 -32.50 -19.21 40.99
CA LYS A 45 -32.31 -17.96 40.24
C LYS A 45 -30.80 -17.61 40.06
N ARG A 46 -30.01 -17.81 41.12
CA ARG A 46 -28.56 -17.58 41.04
C ARG A 46 -27.83 -18.58 40.15
N GLU A 47 -28.24 -19.85 40.19
CA GLU A 47 -27.70 -20.88 39.27
C GLU A 47 -28.00 -20.55 37.80
N ASP A 48 -29.26 -20.14 37.53
CA ASP A 48 -29.66 -19.69 36.17
C ASP A 48 -28.86 -18.46 35.73
N GLU A 49 -28.65 -17.47 36.60
CA GLU A 49 -27.81 -16.30 36.31
C GLU A 49 -26.34 -16.66 36.07
N LEU A 50 -25.81 -17.55 36.91
CA LEU A 50 -24.42 -18.03 36.72
C LEU A 50 -24.25 -18.79 35.42
N THR A 51 -25.21 -19.64 35.09
CA THR A 51 -25.22 -20.38 33.83
C THR A 51 -25.27 -19.44 32.62
N LYS A 52 -26.10 -18.40 32.67
CA LYS A 52 -26.15 -17.37 31.62
C LYS A 52 -24.85 -16.59 31.51
N LYS A 53 -24.27 -16.21 32.64
CA LYS A 53 -22.96 -15.49 32.66
C LYS A 53 -21.82 -16.38 32.16
N ALA A 54 -21.80 -17.66 32.53
CA ALA A 54 -20.80 -18.62 32.06
C ALA A 54 -20.87 -18.79 30.53
N LYS A 55 -22.10 -18.93 29.99
CA LYS A 55 -22.30 -19.01 28.55
C LYS A 55 -21.85 -17.74 27.81
N ALA A 56 -22.23 -16.57 28.31
CA ALA A 56 -21.82 -15.29 27.73
C ALA A 56 -20.29 -15.06 27.81
N LEU A 57 -19.65 -15.56 28.88
CA LEU A 57 -18.18 -15.50 29.02
C LEU A 57 -17.50 -16.40 27.98
N ALA A 58 -17.97 -17.63 27.80
CA ALA A 58 -17.44 -18.57 26.82
C ALA A 58 -17.59 -18.02 25.38
N GLU A 59 -18.73 -17.39 25.06
CA GLU A 59 -18.95 -16.74 23.77
C GLU A 59 -17.95 -15.57 23.55
N LYS A 60 -17.70 -14.76 24.59
CA LYS A 60 -16.72 -13.68 24.52
C LYS A 60 -15.30 -14.18 24.39
N GLU A 61 -14.93 -15.23 25.10
CA GLU A 61 -13.60 -15.85 25.01
C GLU A 61 -13.35 -16.41 23.60
N ALA A 62 -14.34 -17.07 23.01
CA ALA A 62 -14.27 -17.55 21.64
C ALA A 62 -14.10 -16.39 20.66
N ALA A 63 -14.90 -15.32 20.81
CA ALA A 63 -14.77 -14.12 19.96
C ALA A 63 -13.42 -13.41 20.13
N LEU A 64 -12.89 -13.32 21.35
CA LEU A 64 -11.54 -12.79 21.58
C LEU A 64 -10.46 -13.65 20.93
N GLY A 65 -10.62 -14.97 20.94
CA GLY A 65 -9.70 -15.88 20.26
C GLY A 65 -9.66 -15.64 18.76
N THR A 66 -10.81 -15.48 18.12
CA THR A 66 -10.88 -15.17 16.67
C THR A 66 -10.26 -13.82 16.34
N VAL A 67 -10.61 -12.77 17.08
CA VAL A 67 -10.05 -11.42 16.87
C VAL A 67 -8.54 -11.40 17.10
N SER A 68 -8.05 -12.13 18.10
CA SER A 68 -6.60 -12.23 18.36
C SER A 68 -5.85 -12.93 17.23
N ALA A 69 -6.43 -14.00 16.66
CA ALA A 69 -5.86 -14.69 15.51
C ALA A 69 -5.83 -13.78 14.26
N GLU A 70 -6.92 -13.09 13.95
CA GLU A 70 -7.00 -12.13 12.85
C GLU A 70 -5.99 -10.97 13.03
N LEU A 71 -5.83 -10.46 14.24
CA LEU A 71 -4.87 -9.40 14.54
C LEU A 71 -3.43 -9.89 14.32
N SER A 72 -3.12 -11.12 14.74
CA SER A 72 -1.81 -11.73 14.54
C SER A 72 -1.49 -11.87 13.05
N GLU A 73 -2.44 -12.35 12.25
CA GLU A 73 -2.30 -12.48 10.79
C GLU A 73 -2.08 -11.12 10.12
N LYS A 74 -2.89 -10.11 10.51
CA LYS A 74 -2.73 -8.74 9.98
C LYS A 74 -1.38 -8.12 10.34
N ASN A 75 -0.89 -8.34 11.55
CA ASN A 75 0.42 -7.84 11.97
C ASN A 75 1.56 -8.52 11.19
N GLN A 76 1.46 -9.82 10.95
CA GLN A 76 2.45 -10.55 10.14
C GLN A 76 2.47 -10.01 8.71
N ARG A 77 1.30 -9.82 8.11
CA ARG A 77 1.16 -9.25 6.76
C ARG A 77 1.69 -7.81 6.68
N LEU A 78 1.45 -7.00 7.72
CA LEU A 78 2.00 -5.64 7.80
C LEU A 78 3.53 -5.66 7.77
N ALA A 79 4.15 -6.54 8.57
CA ALA A 79 5.60 -6.69 8.60
C ALA A 79 6.18 -7.14 7.24
N GLU A 80 5.52 -8.05 6.54
CA GLU A 80 5.91 -8.48 5.19
C GLU A 80 5.84 -7.31 4.19
N LEU A 81 4.75 -6.54 4.22
CA LEU A 81 4.59 -5.35 3.36
C LEU A 81 5.66 -4.28 3.65
N GLU A 82 5.96 -4.01 4.91
CA GLU A 82 7.01 -3.07 5.31
C GLU A 82 8.39 -3.53 4.81
N GLN A 83 8.70 -4.81 4.93
CA GLN A 83 9.96 -5.37 4.41
C GLN A 83 10.05 -5.25 2.89
N MET A 84 8.97 -5.54 2.17
CA MET A 84 8.93 -5.42 0.71
C MET A 84 9.07 -3.96 0.26
N LEU A 85 8.43 -3.01 0.93
CA LEU A 85 8.56 -1.59 0.65
C LEU A 85 9.99 -1.10 0.87
N ALA A 86 10.63 -1.47 1.98
CA ALA A 86 12.01 -1.13 2.27
C ALA A 86 12.99 -1.70 1.22
N ALA A 87 12.76 -2.93 0.76
CA ALA A 87 13.54 -3.55 -0.31
C ALA A 87 13.37 -2.79 -1.64
N LYS A 88 12.14 -2.38 -1.99
CA LYS A 88 11.85 -1.58 -3.20
C LYS A 88 12.49 -0.19 -3.13
N ASP A 89 12.43 0.49 -2.00
CA ASP A 89 13.09 1.79 -1.81
C ASP A 89 14.61 1.67 -1.97
N SER A 90 15.22 0.63 -1.42
CA SER A 90 16.64 0.33 -1.59
C SER A 90 16.99 0.09 -3.07
N ALA A 91 16.18 -0.69 -3.79
CA ALA A 91 16.38 -0.96 -5.21
C ALA A 91 16.26 0.30 -6.07
N VAL A 92 15.29 1.18 -5.77
CA VAL A 92 15.12 2.47 -6.47
C VAL A 92 16.33 3.39 -6.24
N ASN A 93 16.85 3.45 -5.02
CA ASN A 93 18.05 4.23 -4.70
C ASN A 93 19.28 3.68 -5.43
N ALA A 94 19.46 2.37 -5.47
CA ALA A 94 20.54 1.71 -6.20
C ALA A 94 20.44 1.99 -7.71
N LEU A 95 19.24 1.92 -8.28
CA LEU A 95 18.98 2.29 -9.68
C LEU A 95 19.33 3.74 -9.95
N ARG A 96 18.82 4.68 -9.13
CA ARG A 96 19.13 6.12 -9.27
C ARG A 96 20.63 6.35 -9.29
N ASN A 97 21.39 5.73 -8.38
CA ASN A 97 22.83 5.87 -8.31
C ASN A 97 23.52 5.27 -9.54
N SER A 98 23.09 4.11 -10.00
CA SER A 98 23.61 3.45 -11.20
C SER A 98 23.39 4.30 -12.47
N VAL A 99 22.19 4.87 -12.62
CA VAL A 99 21.85 5.77 -13.73
C VAL A 99 22.65 7.06 -13.63
N ALA A 100 22.74 7.70 -12.45
CA ALA A 100 23.50 8.93 -12.24
C ALA A 100 24.99 8.75 -12.57
N ASN A 101 25.58 7.63 -12.17
CA ASN A 101 26.97 7.31 -12.45
C ASN A 101 27.22 7.06 -13.96
N ALA A 102 26.34 6.30 -14.61
CA ALA A 102 26.47 6.02 -16.03
C ALA A 102 26.32 7.28 -16.91
N LEU A 103 25.54 8.25 -16.44
CA LEU A 103 25.22 9.48 -17.17
C LEU A 103 26.00 10.71 -16.67
N LEU A 104 27.00 10.52 -15.80
CA LEU A 104 27.75 11.61 -15.18
C LEU A 104 28.39 12.55 -16.23
N GLY A 105 28.90 12.02 -17.33
CA GLY A 105 29.52 12.79 -18.43
C GLY A 105 28.57 13.71 -19.22
N TYR A 106 27.24 13.63 -18.94
CA TYR A 106 26.22 14.43 -19.63
C TYR A 106 25.59 15.50 -18.71
N LYS A 107 25.96 15.56 -17.43
CA LYS A 107 25.38 16.46 -16.45
C LYS A 107 25.46 17.93 -16.87
N ASP A 108 26.64 18.39 -17.35
CA ASP A 108 26.84 19.76 -17.78
C ASP A 108 26.26 20.05 -19.18
N LYS A 109 25.71 19.03 -19.83
CA LYS A 109 25.09 19.11 -21.18
C LYS A 109 23.56 19.16 -21.12
N GLY A 110 22.97 19.32 -19.93
CA GLY A 110 21.53 19.41 -19.75
C GLY A 110 20.86 18.08 -19.40
N LEU A 111 21.59 17.16 -18.72
CA LEU A 111 21.01 15.93 -18.17
C LEU A 111 21.00 16.00 -16.66
N THR A 112 19.86 15.70 -16.05
CA THR A 112 19.69 15.58 -14.59
C THR A 112 19.01 14.27 -14.22
N VAL A 113 19.36 13.73 -13.05
CA VAL A 113 18.76 12.52 -12.51
C VAL A 113 18.22 12.81 -11.12
N GLU A 114 16.91 12.71 -10.96
CA GLU A 114 16.21 13.01 -9.71
C GLU A 114 15.34 11.83 -9.27
N MET A 115 15.12 11.74 -7.97
CA MET A 115 14.15 10.78 -7.40
C MET A 115 12.96 11.56 -6.84
N LYS A 116 11.76 11.18 -7.24
CA LYS A 116 10.51 11.80 -6.79
C LYS A 116 9.40 10.74 -6.72
N ASN A 117 8.70 10.68 -5.60
CA ASN A 117 7.56 9.77 -5.40
C ASN A 117 7.89 8.29 -5.74
N GLY A 118 9.05 7.79 -5.29
CA GLY A 118 9.47 6.40 -5.52
C GLY A 118 9.81 6.07 -6.98
N LYS A 119 10.00 7.08 -7.84
CA LYS A 119 10.40 6.93 -9.25
C LYS A 119 11.69 7.68 -9.51
N VAL A 120 12.48 7.19 -10.48
CA VAL A 120 13.67 7.89 -10.95
C VAL A 120 13.32 8.61 -12.25
N TYR A 121 13.59 9.91 -12.27
CA TYR A 121 13.40 10.79 -13.42
C TYR A 121 14.76 11.11 -14.02
N VAL A 122 14.96 10.77 -15.27
CA VAL A 122 16.13 11.18 -16.08
C VAL A 122 15.65 12.24 -17.05
N MET A 123 15.93 13.50 -16.76
CA MET A 123 15.54 14.65 -17.57
C MET A 123 16.69 15.01 -18.51
N MET A 124 16.39 15.13 -19.80
CA MET A 124 17.34 15.49 -20.87
C MET A 124 16.81 16.71 -21.62
N GLU A 125 17.52 17.82 -21.54
CA GLU A 125 17.17 19.02 -22.34
C GLU A 125 17.21 18.71 -23.84
N GLU A 126 16.31 19.36 -24.61
CA GLU A 126 16.23 19.22 -26.06
C GLU A 126 17.61 19.32 -26.76
N ARG A 127 18.42 20.31 -26.38
CA ARG A 127 19.74 20.56 -26.98
C ARG A 127 20.75 19.39 -26.87
N LEU A 128 20.52 18.45 -25.95
CA LEU A 128 21.33 17.23 -25.84
C LEU A 128 20.92 16.19 -26.88
N LEU A 129 19.62 16.17 -27.22
CA LEU A 129 19.02 15.09 -28.00
C LEU A 129 18.68 15.48 -29.43
N PHE A 130 18.24 16.73 -29.68
CA PHE A 130 17.64 17.13 -30.95
C PHE A 130 18.12 18.50 -31.38
N ALA A 131 18.21 18.70 -32.69
CA ALA A 131 18.20 20.03 -33.28
C ALA A 131 16.79 20.65 -33.13
N THR A 132 16.70 21.97 -33.17
CA THR A 132 15.46 22.70 -33.02
C THR A 132 14.40 22.24 -34.06
N GLY A 133 13.21 21.88 -33.58
CA GLY A 133 12.11 21.37 -34.39
C GLY A 133 12.30 19.96 -34.97
N SER A 134 13.44 19.31 -34.71
CA SER A 134 13.76 17.95 -35.17
C SER A 134 13.20 16.89 -34.25
N THR A 135 12.86 15.74 -34.83
CA THR A 135 12.57 14.47 -34.11
C THR A 135 13.69 13.45 -34.30
N VAL A 136 14.70 13.78 -35.11
CA VAL A 136 15.89 12.93 -35.27
C VAL A 136 16.87 13.23 -34.17
N VAL A 137 17.31 12.21 -33.45
CA VAL A 137 18.24 12.36 -32.30
C VAL A 137 19.67 12.53 -32.83
N ASP A 138 20.36 13.52 -32.30
CA ASP A 138 21.76 13.79 -32.61
C ASP A 138 22.68 12.67 -32.11
N PRO A 139 23.88 12.45 -32.70
CA PRO A 139 24.81 11.38 -32.30
C PRO A 139 25.15 11.40 -30.80
N LYS A 140 25.35 12.59 -30.21
CA LYS A 140 25.62 12.74 -28.76
C LYS A 140 24.44 12.29 -27.89
N GLY A 141 23.23 12.55 -28.35
CA GLY A 141 21.99 12.08 -27.72
C GLY A 141 21.86 10.57 -27.81
N VAL A 142 22.20 10.00 -28.97
CA VAL A 142 22.21 8.53 -29.16
C VAL A 142 23.18 7.86 -28.18
N GLU A 143 24.37 8.42 -27.94
CA GLU A 143 25.32 7.90 -26.96
C GLU A 143 24.74 7.92 -25.53
N ALA A 144 24.15 9.03 -25.11
CA ALA A 144 23.54 9.15 -23.78
C ALA A 144 22.39 8.14 -23.59
N ILE A 145 21.52 7.97 -24.61
CA ILE A 145 20.43 6.99 -24.58
C ILE A 145 20.98 5.55 -24.55
N ARG A 146 22.07 5.27 -25.27
CA ARG A 146 22.73 3.96 -25.25
C ARG A 146 23.29 3.62 -23.87
N ASP A 147 23.96 4.58 -23.23
CA ASP A 147 24.52 4.38 -21.87
C ASP A 147 23.42 4.19 -20.83
N LEU A 148 22.31 4.93 -20.94
CA LEU A 148 21.11 4.69 -20.15
C LEU A 148 20.56 3.28 -20.43
N GLY A 149 20.46 2.87 -21.69
CA GLY A 149 19.99 1.54 -22.11
C GLY A 149 20.74 0.39 -21.46
N LYS A 150 22.07 0.48 -21.35
CA LYS A 150 22.93 -0.52 -20.68
C LYS A 150 22.58 -0.67 -19.18
N VAL A 151 22.21 0.40 -18.50
CA VAL A 151 21.77 0.35 -17.10
C VAL A 151 20.40 -0.28 -16.99
N LEU A 152 19.45 0.12 -17.87
CA LEU A 152 18.07 -0.34 -17.85
C LEU A 152 17.93 -1.82 -18.26
N GLU A 153 18.85 -2.33 -19.09
CA GLU A 153 18.93 -3.75 -19.47
C GLU A 153 19.22 -4.65 -18.25
N LYS A 154 20.08 -4.17 -17.32
CA LYS A 154 20.45 -4.90 -16.10
C LYS A 154 19.38 -4.88 -15.02
N ASN A 155 18.39 -3.98 -15.14
CA ASN A 155 17.32 -3.78 -14.16
C ASN A 155 15.96 -4.16 -14.77
N GLY A 156 15.61 -5.45 -14.77
CA GLY A 156 14.42 -6.01 -15.44
C GLY A 156 13.08 -5.59 -14.83
N ASP A 157 13.06 -5.30 -13.53
CA ASP A 157 11.83 -5.05 -12.74
C ASP A 157 11.40 -3.58 -12.73
N ILE A 158 11.62 -2.88 -13.86
CA ILE A 158 11.32 -1.46 -13.99
C ILE A 158 10.52 -1.24 -15.27
N ASN A 159 9.43 -0.51 -15.18
CA ASN A 159 8.71 0.04 -16.31
C ASN A 159 9.34 1.38 -16.71
N ILE A 160 9.45 1.65 -17.98
CA ILE A 160 10.16 2.78 -18.57
C ILE A 160 9.16 3.59 -19.39
N LEU A 161 8.83 4.77 -18.91
CA LEU A 161 7.98 5.72 -19.63
C LEU A 161 8.85 6.85 -20.15
N ILE A 162 8.83 7.10 -21.42
CA ILE A 162 9.50 8.22 -22.09
C ILE A 162 8.46 9.28 -22.39
N GLU A 163 8.56 10.44 -21.75
CA GLU A 163 7.68 11.59 -21.98
C GLU A 163 8.40 12.72 -22.71
N GLY A 164 7.82 13.17 -23.83
CA GLY A 164 8.27 14.36 -24.52
C GLY A 164 7.51 15.61 -24.06
N HIS A 165 8.23 16.71 -23.89
CA HIS A 165 7.69 18.02 -23.51
C HIS A 165 8.21 19.11 -24.44
N THR A 166 7.38 20.10 -24.72
CA THR A 166 7.74 21.31 -25.48
C THR A 166 7.65 22.54 -24.58
N ASP A 167 8.08 23.66 -25.08
CA ASP A 167 7.70 24.96 -24.54
C ASP A 167 6.34 25.43 -25.07
N ASN A 168 5.93 26.62 -24.66
CA ASN A 168 4.64 27.23 -25.05
C ASN A 168 4.68 28.00 -26.40
N VAL A 169 5.74 27.89 -27.18
CA VAL A 169 5.80 28.46 -28.51
C VAL A 169 5.04 27.52 -29.47
N PRO A 170 4.00 27.98 -30.15
CA PRO A 170 3.26 27.13 -31.06
C PRO A 170 4.16 26.54 -32.15
N MET A 171 4.09 25.25 -32.35
CA MET A 171 4.71 24.55 -33.46
C MET A 171 3.77 24.65 -34.66
N ASN A 172 4.19 25.40 -35.69
CA ASN A 172 3.50 25.45 -36.98
C ASN A 172 4.22 24.51 -37.95
N GLY A 173 3.98 23.21 -37.78
CA GLY A 173 4.66 22.20 -38.59
C GLY A 173 3.99 21.93 -39.92
N SER A 174 4.68 21.20 -40.79
CA SER A 174 4.17 20.65 -42.04
C SER A 174 4.29 19.13 -42.06
N GLY A 175 3.36 18.44 -42.71
CA GLY A 175 3.37 16.99 -42.82
C GLY A 175 2.75 16.30 -41.60
N GLU A 176 3.45 15.33 -41.03
CA GLU A 176 2.95 14.49 -39.91
C GLU A 176 2.97 15.21 -38.57
N ILE A 177 3.83 16.23 -38.38
CA ILE A 177 3.96 17.00 -37.14
C ILE A 177 3.20 18.32 -37.33
N LYS A 178 2.05 18.45 -36.70
CA LYS A 178 1.17 19.61 -36.82
C LYS A 178 1.31 20.59 -35.67
N ASP A 179 1.55 20.09 -34.47
CA ASP A 179 1.54 20.86 -33.23
C ASP A 179 2.54 20.34 -32.22
N ASN A 180 2.54 20.92 -31.03
CA ASN A 180 3.39 20.53 -29.90
C ASN A 180 3.08 19.13 -29.33
N TRP A 181 1.84 18.63 -29.50
CA TRP A 181 1.50 17.26 -29.14
C TRP A 181 2.21 16.27 -30.05
N ASP A 182 2.08 16.43 -31.36
CA ASP A 182 2.73 15.56 -32.34
C ASP A 182 4.24 15.57 -32.15
N LEU A 183 4.86 16.75 -31.98
CA LEU A 183 6.30 16.89 -31.77
C LEU A 183 6.76 16.15 -30.54
N SER A 184 6.05 16.32 -29.43
CA SER A 184 6.41 15.69 -28.14
C SER A 184 6.32 14.17 -28.19
N VAL A 185 5.26 13.61 -28.78
CA VAL A 185 5.07 12.16 -28.96
C VAL A 185 6.13 11.57 -29.90
N MET A 186 6.36 12.22 -31.04
CA MET A 186 7.33 11.74 -32.04
C MET A 186 8.75 11.73 -31.47
N ARG A 187 9.14 12.72 -30.69
CA ARG A 187 10.43 12.75 -29.97
C ARG A 187 10.57 11.61 -28.96
N ALA A 188 9.55 11.38 -28.16
CA ALA A 188 9.53 10.26 -27.23
C ALA A 188 9.66 8.91 -27.95
N THR A 189 8.95 8.74 -29.06
CA THR A 189 9.01 7.55 -29.91
C THR A 189 10.41 7.35 -30.50
N SER A 190 11.09 8.43 -30.93
CA SER A 190 12.47 8.34 -31.44
C SER A 190 13.43 7.81 -30.37
N VAL A 191 13.29 8.25 -29.11
CA VAL A 191 14.10 7.74 -27.99
C VAL A 191 13.80 6.26 -27.74
N VAL A 192 12.53 5.82 -27.75
CA VAL A 192 12.16 4.40 -27.63
C VAL A 192 12.82 3.56 -28.70
N LYS A 193 12.78 3.99 -29.98
CA LYS A 193 13.40 3.28 -31.09
C LYS A 193 14.90 3.12 -30.91
N ILE A 194 15.61 4.14 -30.38
CA ILE A 194 17.04 4.07 -30.11
C ILE A 194 17.35 3.09 -28.96
N LEU A 195 16.56 3.10 -27.87
CA LEU A 195 16.69 2.13 -26.80
C LEU A 195 16.52 0.72 -27.31
N MET A 196 15.49 0.44 -28.11
CA MET A 196 15.24 -0.87 -28.70
C MET A 196 16.37 -1.33 -29.63
N ALA A 197 16.93 -0.41 -30.42
CA ALA A 197 18.00 -0.75 -31.37
C ALA A 197 19.37 -0.99 -30.70
N ASN A 198 19.60 -0.45 -29.49
CA ASN A 198 20.91 -0.42 -28.84
C ASN A 198 20.96 -1.16 -27.48
N SER A 199 19.88 -1.83 -27.08
CA SER A 199 19.81 -2.62 -25.85
C SER A 199 18.88 -3.82 -25.99
N LYS A 200 18.98 -4.78 -25.07
CA LYS A 200 18.10 -5.97 -24.99
C LYS A 200 16.92 -5.74 -24.06
N ILE A 201 16.48 -4.48 -23.90
CA ILE A 201 15.30 -4.16 -23.08
C ILE A 201 14.07 -4.80 -23.70
N ASN A 202 13.27 -5.55 -22.92
CA ASN A 202 12.01 -6.10 -23.39
C ASN A 202 11.03 -4.95 -23.74
N PRO A 203 10.53 -4.85 -24.98
CA PRO A 203 9.65 -3.76 -25.43
C PRO A 203 8.38 -3.58 -24.62
N ILE A 204 7.88 -4.63 -23.95
CA ILE A 204 6.70 -4.53 -23.07
C ILE A 204 6.90 -3.54 -21.89
N ARG A 205 8.14 -3.22 -21.57
CA ARG A 205 8.51 -2.29 -20.49
C ARG A 205 8.53 -0.83 -20.97
N LEU A 206 8.51 -0.59 -22.28
CA LEU A 206 8.69 0.71 -22.89
C LEU A 206 7.34 1.35 -23.25
N THR A 207 7.16 2.59 -22.85
CA THR A 207 5.99 3.40 -23.23
C THR A 207 6.49 4.77 -23.72
N ALA A 208 5.99 5.23 -24.86
CA ALA A 208 6.20 6.59 -25.35
C ALA A 208 4.95 7.44 -25.10
N ALA A 209 5.12 8.65 -24.59
CA ALA A 209 4.05 9.62 -24.39
C ALA A 209 4.50 11.04 -24.74
N GLY A 210 3.55 11.90 -25.04
CA GLY A 210 3.76 13.34 -25.21
C GLY A 210 2.93 14.13 -24.22
N ARG A 211 3.41 15.30 -23.83
CA ARG A 211 2.71 16.25 -22.95
C ARG A 211 2.54 17.63 -23.59
N GLY A 212 3.09 17.85 -24.80
CA GLY A 212 3.12 19.18 -25.39
C GLY A 212 3.71 20.21 -24.43
N GLU A 213 3.12 21.39 -24.39
CA GLU A 213 3.48 22.50 -23.48
C GLU A 213 2.78 22.45 -22.11
N PHE A 214 1.90 21.48 -21.84
CA PHE A 214 0.96 21.53 -20.71
C PHE A 214 1.54 21.12 -19.35
N MET A 215 2.78 20.65 -19.32
CA MET A 215 3.48 20.33 -18.07
C MET A 215 4.84 21.02 -17.96
N PRO A 216 4.86 22.36 -17.87
CA PRO A 216 6.11 23.11 -17.75
C PRO A 216 6.75 22.88 -16.38
N VAL A 217 8.07 22.68 -16.34
CA VAL A 217 8.88 22.67 -15.08
C VAL A 217 9.18 24.08 -14.62
N ASP A 218 9.21 25.04 -15.51
CA ASP A 218 9.40 26.47 -15.23
C ASP A 218 8.31 27.26 -15.96
N LYS A 219 7.45 27.94 -15.21
CA LYS A 219 6.30 28.70 -15.73
C LYS A 219 6.65 30.12 -16.19
N ALA A 220 7.89 30.57 -15.98
CA ALA A 220 8.34 31.88 -16.41
C ALA A 220 8.34 31.98 -17.95
N ASN A 221 7.97 33.15 -18.46
CA ASN A 221 8.01 33.40 -19.91
C ASN A 221 9.38 33.92 -20.37
N THR A 222 10.45 33.19 -20.03
CA THR A 222 11.83 33.51 -20.36
C THR A 222 12.44 32.47 -21.30
N ALA A 223 13.51 32.83 -22.00
CA ALA A 223 14.23 31.90 -22.86
C ALA A 223 14.77 30.70 -22.07
N ASP A 224 15.25 30.93 -20.83
CA ASP A 224 15.73 29.87 -19.94
C ASP A 224 14.63 28.92 -19.49
N ALA A 225 13.46 29.44 -19.13
CA ALA A 225 12.31 28.62 -18.78
C ALA A 225 11.87 27.75 -19.98
N ARG A 226 11.76 28.34 -21.17
CA ARG A 226 11.44 27.60 -22.40
C ARG A 226 12.48 26.51 -22.68
N ARG A 227 13.76 26.77 -22.50
CA ARG A 227 14.83 25.78 -22.68
C ARG A 227 14.64 24.58 -21.73
N LYS A 228 14.34 24.79 -20.45
CA LYS A 228 14.09 23.74 -19.46
C LYS A 228 12.80 22.95 -19.78
N ASN A 229 11.78 23.63 -20.31
CA ASN A 229 10.52 23.01 -20.66
C ASN A 229 10.65 22.09 -21.87
N ARG A 230 11.50 22.43 -22.87
CA ARG A 230 11.80 21.54 -23.99
C ARG A 230 12.74 20.43 -23.54
N ARG A 231 12.18 19.30 -23.18
CA ARG A 231 12.92 18.17 -22.60
C ARG A 231 12.27 16.83 -22.95
N ILE A 232 13.05 15.79 -22.74
CA ILE A 232 12.57 14.41 -22.60
C ILE A 232 12.75 13.99 -21.14
N GLU A 233 11.73 13.39 -20.57
CA GLU A 233 11.81 12.71 -19.27
C GLU A 233 11.74 11.20 -19.48
N VAL A 234 12.75 10.46 -19.01
CA VAL A 234 12.67 9.01 -18.89
C VAL A 234 12.33 8.70 -17.45
N ILE A 235 11.12 8.20 -17.24
CA ILE A 235 10.54 7.93 -15.92
C ILE A 235 10.63 6.43 -15.66
N LEU A 236 11.42 6.06 -14.66
CA LEU A 236 11.68 4.70 -14.28
C LEU A 236 10.83 4.35 -13.06
N THR A 237 9.87 3.45 -13.24
CA THR A 237 8.93 3.06 -12.19
C THR A 237 9.15 1.59 -11.84
N PRO A 238 9.46 1.25 -10.57
CA PRO A 238 9.53 -0.13 -10.13
C PRO A 238 8.20 -0.85 -10.34
N LYS A 239 8.26 -2.12 -10.70
CA LYS A 239 7.07 -2.97 -10.71
C LYS A 239 6.65 -3.28 -9.27
N LEU A 240 5.37 -3.09 -8.99
CA LEU A 240 4.76 -3.32 -7.68
C LEU A 240 3.84 -4.56 -7.69
N ASP A 241 3.96 -5.41 -8.72
CA ASP A 241 3.06 -6.55 -8.95
C ASP A 241 2.99 -7.51 -7.76
N GLU A 242 4.11 -7.73 -7.05
CA GLU A 242 4.16 -8.59 -5.86
C GLU A 242 3.43 -7.97 -4.66
N ILE A 243 3.59 -6.66 -4.47
CA ILE A 243 2.90 -5.92 -3.39
C ILE A 243 1.39 -5.89 -3.67
N LEU A 244 1.00 -5.65 -4.93
CA LEU A 244 -0.41 -5.64 -5.32
C LEU A 244 -1.06 -7.01 -5.12
N LYS A 245 -0.38 -8.10 -5.48
CA LYS A 245 -0.87 -9.47 -5.22
C LYS A 245 -1.12 -9.74 -3.73
N LEU A 246 -0.23 -9.29 -2.85
CA LEU A 246 -0.44 -9.40 -1.40
C LEU A 246 -1.66 -8.61 -0.91
N LEU A 247 -2.00 -7.50 -1.57
CA LEU A 247 -3.18 -6.71 -1.21
C LEU A 247 -4.48 -7.30 -1.77
N GLU A 248 -4.43 -8.05 -2.87
CA GLU A 248 -5.60 -8.64 -3.55
C GLU A 248 -6.03 -10.01 -2.99
N THR A 249 -5.17 -10.71 -2.23
CA THR A 249 -5.47 -12.04 -1.65
C THR A 249 -6.42 -11.94 -0.44
N HIS A 250 -7.63 -11.35 -0.69
CA HIS A 250 -8.77 -11.42 0.24
C HIS A 250 -10.08 -11.55 -0.50
#